data_3e8f421c149bdeea28dc160073a00245
#
_entry.id   3e8f421c149bdeea28dc160073a00245
#
_cell.length_a   1.000
_cell.length_b   1.000
_cell.length_c   1.000
_cell.angle_alpha   90.00
_cell.angle_beta   90.00
_cell.angle_gamma   90.00
#
_symmetry.space_group_name_H-M   'P 1'
#
loop_
_entity.id
_entity.type
_entity.pdbx_description
1 polymer ?
#
loop_
_entity_poly.entity_id
_entity_poly.type
_entity_poly.pdbx_seq_one_letter_code
_entity_poly.pdbx_strand_id
1 'polypeptide(L)'
;MKTVLLCNQKGGVGKTLIADELAFALERDKIPYSFFDLDDQGSAIHTTNENPEAVVQIVDTAGALQSNLVKWIEAADFIIVPTMMSNRDAAPLERMIQILEPFKDSKPTLYVFNRWNRFNITKDFINWFNSKYPDLKTAILADTTAFNQAGACGISIEEYQASNIGCKQIDYIYSSVKYELNLKDRRHA
;
A
#
# COMPACT_ATOMS: atom_id res chain seq x y z
N MET A 1 19.32 3.04 0.49
CA MET A 1 18.10 2.32 0.10
C MET A 1 16.91 2.98 0.79
N LYS A 2 15.80 3.20 0.08
CA LYS A 2 14.58 3.82 0.59
C LYS A 2 13.57 2.75 1.01
N THR A 3 12.74 3.03 2.02
CA THR A 3 11.80 2.05 2.58
C THR A 3 10.35 2.49 2.38
N VAL A 4 9.55 1.66 1.69
CA VAL A 4 8.09 1.74 1.64
C VAL A 4 7.53 0.74 2.64
N LEU A 5 6.80 1.23 3.63
CA LEU A 5 6.16 0.42 4.66
C LEU A 5 4.66 0.31 4.39
N LEU A 6 4.15 -0.91 4.27
CA LEU A 6 2.71 -1.16 4.25
C LEU A 6 2.28 -1.65 5.64
N CYS A 7 1.48 -0.88 6.35
CA CYS A 7 1.07 -1.23 7.69
C CYS A 7 -0.39 -0.88 8.01
N ASN A 8 -1.04 -1.74 8.75
CA ASN A 8 -2.30 -1.52 9.45
C ASN A 8 -2.45 -2.65 10.47
N GLN A 9 -2.94 -2.33 11.67
CA GLN A 9 -3.19 -3.32 12.73
C GLN A 9 -4.31 -4.30 12.36
N LYS A 10 -5.15 -3.99 11.38
CA LYS A 10 -6.22 -4.87 10.91
C LYS A 10 -5.73 -5.78 9.78
N GLY A 11 -6.01 -7.09 9.91
CA GLY A 11 -5.78 -8.07 8.84
C GLY A 11 -6.80 -7.92 7.69
N GLY A 12 -6.43 -8.40 6.49
CA GLY A 12 -7.33 -8.46 5.33
C GLY A 12 -7.68 -7.11 4.68
N VAL A 13 -6.95 -6.03 5.01
CA VAL A 13 -7.20 -4.68 4.45
C VAL A 13 -6.55 -4.45 3.10
N GLY A 14 -5.70 -5.38 2.62
CA GLY A 14 -5.06 -5.31 1.30
C GLY A 14 -3.61 -4.83 1.32
N LYS A 15 -2.88 -4.98 2.43
CA LYS A 15 -1.45 -4.65 2.49
C LYS A 15 -0.66 -5.44 1.45
N THR A 16 -0.72 -6.74 1.50
CA THR A 16 -0.04 -7.66 0.60
C THR A 16 -0.39 -7.43 -0.87
N LEU A 17 -1.69 -7.24 -1.18
CA LEU A 17 -2.11 -6.92 -2.55
C LEU A 17 -1.41 -5.67 -3.09
N ILE A 18 -1.37 -4.59 -2.30
CA ILE A 18 -0.73 -3.34 -2.74
C ILE A 18 0.79 -3.52 -2.79
N ALA A 19 1.39 -4.28 -1.87
CA ALA A 19 2.83 -4.59 -1.90
C ALA A 19 3.22 -5.32 -3.18
N ASP A 20 2.48 -6.36 -3.57
CA ASP A 20 2.70 -7.11 -4.81
C ASP A 20 2.55 -6.22 -6.04
N GLU A 21 1.49 -5.43 -6.14
CA GLU A 21 1.28 -4.53 -7.28
C GLU A 21 2.36 -3.44 -7.38
N LEU A 22 2.90 -2.97 -6.27
CA LEU A 22 4.06 -2.06 -6.26
C LEU A 22 5.33 -2.77 -6.73
N ALA A 23 5.55 -4.02 -6.34
CA ALA A 23 6.68 -4.82 -6.80
C ALA A 23 6.63 -5.02 -8.32
N PHE A 24 5.49 -5.45 -8.87
CA PHE A 24 5.27 -5.53 -10.32
C PHE A 24 5.52 -4.19 -11.04
N ALA A 25 5.08 -3.08 -10.45
CA ALA A 25 5.32 -1.76 -11.04
C ALA A 25 6.80 -1.37 -11.04
N LEU A 26 7.57 -1.73 -10.00
CA LEU A 26 9.02 -1.55 -9.95
C LEU A 26 9.74 -2.42 -10.99
N GLU A 27 9.29 -3.67 -11.18
CA GLU A 27 9.79 -4.58 -12.22
C GLU A 27 9.55 -4.02 -13.62
N ARG A 28 8.33 -3.56 -13.89
CA ARG A 28 7.97 -2.90 -15.15
C ARG A 28 8.90 -1.72 -15.46
N ASP A 29 9.21 -0.92 -14.45
CA ASP A 29 10.06 0.29 -14.58
C ASP A 29 11.56 -0.04 -14.45
N LYS A 30 11.94 -1.33 -14.27
CA LYS A 30 13.32 -1.82 -14.09
C LYS A 30 14.06 -1.14 -12.93
N ILE A 31 13.33 -0.80 -11.87
CA ILE A 31 13.88 -0.23 -10.63
C ILE A 31 14.26 -1.37 -9.70
N PRO A 32 15.56 -1.55 -9.34
CA PRO A 32 15.97 -2.61 -8.44
C PRO A 32 15.36 -2.41 -7.04
N TYR A 33 14.75 -3.45 -6.51
CA TYR A 33 14.09 -3.43 -5.21
C TYR A 33 14.39 -4.70 -4.39
N SER A 34 14.17 -4.60 -3.08
CA SER A 34 14.03 -5.72 -2.16
C SER A 34 12.59 -5.83 -1.68
N PHE A 35 12.16 -7.04 -1.37
CA PHE A 35 10.80 -7.31 -0.87
C PHE A 35 10.89 -8.09 0.44
N PHE A 36 10.21 -7.63 1.46
CA PHE A 36 10.13 -8.29 2.76
C PHE A 36 8.67 -8.54 3.12
N ASP A 37 8.26 -9.81 3.05
CA ASP A 37 6.99 -10.28 3.59
C ASP A 37 7.21 -10.67 5.06
N LEU A 38 6.62 -9.89 5.96
CA LEU A 38 6.66 -10.12 7.41
C LEU A 38 5.35 -10.75 7.92
N ASP A 39 4.45 -11.18 7.01
CA ASP A 39 3.24 -11.90 7.34
C ASP A 39 3.45 -13.40 7.16
N ASP A 40 3.56 -14.14 8.26
CA ASP A 40 3.74 -15.61 8.29
C ASP A 40 2.62 -16.39 7.56
N GLN A 41 1.53 -15.72 7.15
CA GLN A 41 0.44 -16.34 6.39
C GLN A 41 0.81 -16.64 4.92
N GLY A 42 1.91 -16.08 4.41
CA GLY A 42 2.44 -16.41 3.08
C GLY A 42 1.46 -16.11 1.94
N SER A 43 0.75 -14.99 2.00
CA SER A 43 -0.25 -14.62 1.00
C SER A 43 0.30 -13.77 -0.14
N ALA A 44 1.57 -13.35 -0.07
CA ALA A 44 2.22 -12.55 -1.10
C ALA A 44 2.57 -13.41 -2.33
N ILE A 45 2.49 -12.82 -3.52
CA ILE A 45 3.00 -13.40 -4.78
C ILE A 45 4.53 -13.33 -4.77
N HIS A 46 5.06 -12.17 -4.35
CA HIS A 46 6.50 -11.96 -4.22
C HIS A 46 6.99 -12.55 -2.89
N THR A 47 8.01 -13.36 -2.98
CA THR A 47 8.69 -13.90 -1.79
C THR A 47 9.73 -12.92 -1.27
N THR A 48 10.05 -13.00 0.02
CA THR A 48 11.14 -12.22 0.61
C THR A 48 12.42 -12.39 -0.21
N ASN A 49 12.96 -11.27 -0.69
CA ASN A 49 14.15 -11.23 -1.54
C ASN A 49 14.99 -10.00 -1.18
N GLU A 50 16.24 -10.22 -0.82
CA GLU A 50 17.24 -9.19 -0.60
C GLU A 50 18.06 -8.98 -1.88
N ASN A 51 17.91 -7.82 -2.51
CA ASN A 51 18.68 -7.44 -3.68
C ASN A 51 19.77 -6.43 -3.28
N PRO A 52 21.07 -6.74 -3.41
CA PRO A 52 22.16 -5.83 -3.04
C PRO A 52 22.20 -4.55 -3.88
N GLU A 53 21.58 -4.56 -5.07
CA GLU A 53 21.47 -3.38 -5.95
C GLU A 53 20.19 -2.57 -5.68
N ALA A 54 19.37 -3.00 -4.72
CA ALA A 54 18.10 -2.34 -4.44
C ALA A 54 18.27 -0.87 -4.04
N VAL A 55 17.50 -0.01 -4.68
CA VAL A 55 17.40 1.42 -4.32
C VAL A 55 16.18 1.67 -3.42
N VAL A 56 15.22 0.75 -3.43
CA VAL A 56 14.00 0.77 -2.61
C VAL A 56 13.73 -0.62 -2.06
N GLN A 57 13.17 -0.68 -0.86
CA GLN A 57 12.61 -1.91 -0.28
C GLN A 57 11.14 -1.72 0.04
N ILE A 58 10.36 -2.76 -0.24
CA ILE A 58 8.96 -2.89 0.16
C ILE A 58 8.91 -3.77 1.40
N VAL A 59 8.22 -3.31 2.45
CA VAL A 59 8.02 -4.06 3.68
C VAL A 59 6.52 -4.24 3.90
N ASP A 60 6.04 -5.46 3.67
CA ASP A 60 4.65 -5.86 3.95
C ASP A 60 4.57 -6.42 5.38
N THR A 61 3.75 -5.80 6.23
CA THR A 61 3.66 -6.18 7.64
C THR A 61 2.44 -7.04 7.93
N ALA A 62 2.58 -8.01 8.82
CA ALA A 62 1.43 -8.69 9.42
C ALA A 62 0.53 -7.71 10.20
N GLY A 63 -0.79 -7.98 10.21
CA GLY A 63 -1.74 -7.15 10.97
C GLY A 63 -1.50 -7.13 12.49
N ALA A 64 -0.82 -8.14 13.03
CA ALA A 64 -0.60 -8.33 14.47
C ALA A 64 0.74 -7.79 15.00
N LEU A 65 1.62 -7.20 14.16
CA LEU A 65 2.96 -6.73 14.56
C LEU A 65 2.93 -5.44 15.40
N GLN A 66 2.25 -5.47 16.55
CA GLN A 66 2.15 -4.30 17.43
C GLN A 66 3.48 -3.95 18.13
N SER A 67 4.28 -4.93 18.53
CA SER A 67 5.48 -4.70 19.34
C SER A 67 6.64 -4.04 18.57
N ASN A 68 6.70 -4.17 17.26
CA ASN A 68 7.77 -3.63 16.42
C ASN A 68 7.30 -2.54 15.43
N LEU A 69 6.00 -2.22 15.39
CA LEU A 69 5.43 -1.29 14.42
C LEU A 69 6.12 0.08 14.44
N VAL A 70 6.37 0.63 15.63
CA VAL A 70 7.04 1.94 15.78
C VAL A 70 8.43 1.92 15.16
N LYS A 71 9.21 0.86 15.35
CA LYS A 71 10.55 0.72 14.75
C LYS A 71 10.47 0.70 13.21
N TRP A 72 9.47 0.03 12.64
CA TRP A 72 9.25 0.04 11.20
C TRP A 72 8.82 1.41 10.67
N ILE A 73 7.96 2.12 11.42
CA ILE A 73 7.57 3.51 11.11
C ILE A 73 8.80 4.42 11.14
N GLU A 74 9.65 4.31 12.14
CA GLU A 74 10.90 5.10 12.25
C GLU A 74 11.84 4.83 11.07
N ALA A 75 11.95 3.59 10.63
CA ALA A 75 12.80 3.18 9.51
C ALA A 75 12.22 3.52 8.13
N ALA A 76 10.89 3.75 8.02
CA ALA A 76 10.23 4.02 6.76
C ALA A 76 10.58 5.41 6.20
N ASP A 77 10.67 5.51 4.87
CA ASP A 77 10.73 6.78 4.14
C ASP A 77 9.35 7.17 3.56
N PHE A 78 8.49 6.18 3.32
CA PHE A 78 7.11 6.37 2.89
C PHE A 78 6.21 5.30 3.50
N ILE A 79 5.03 5.69 3.96
CA ILE A 79 4.09 4.77 4.63
C ILE A 79 2.80 4.69 3.81
N ILE A 80 2.32 3.47 3.59
CA ILE A 80 1.01 3.20 3.01
C ILE A 80 0.14 2.51 4.07
N VAL A 81 -1.04 3.07 4.32
CA VAL A 81 -2.01 2.54 5.28
C VAL A 81 -3.27 2.12 4.53
N PRO A 82 -3.36 0.87 4.06
CA PRO A 82 -4.59 0.36 3.48
C PRO A 82 -5.68 0.20 4.54
N THR A 83 -6.92 0.51 4.19
CA THR A 83 -8.10 0.27 5.03
C THR A 83 -9.30 -0.11 4.20
N MET A 84 -10.20 -0.88 4.79
CA MET A 84 -11.53 -1.10 4.23
C MET A 84 -12.46 0.05 4.66
N MET A 85 -13.63 0.15 4.04
CA MET A 85 -14.57 1.26 4.25
C MET A 85 -15.87 0.77 4.88
N SER A 86 -15.80 0.30 6.12
CA SER A 86 -16.97 -0.06 6.92
C SER A 86 -16.89 0.55 8.31
N ASN A 87 -18.00 0.55 9.03
CA ASN A 87 -18.04 1.02 10.41
C ASN A 87 -17.06 0.28 11.33
N ARG A 88 -16.68 -0.97 10.97
CA ARG A 88 -15.69 -1.77 11.72
C ARG A 88 -14.25 -1.38 11.42
N ASP A 89 -14.02 -0.55 10.40
CA ASP A 89 -12.70 -0.12 9.96
C ASP A 89 -12.32 1.26 10.54
N ALA A 90 -13.30 2.07 10.92
CA ALA A 90 -13.08 3.43 11.42
C ALA A 90 -12.18 3.44 12.68
N ALA A 91 -12.51 2.69 13.71
CA ALA A 91 -11.72 2.67 14.95
C ALA A 91 -10.30 2.09 14.78
N PRO A 92 -10.06 1.00 14.02
CA PRO A 92 -8.70 0.57 13.67
C PRO A 92 -7.91 1.63 12.90
N LEU A 93 -8.53 2.32 11.94
CA LEU A 93 -7.88 3.38 11.18
C LEU A 93 -7.52 4.56 12.07
N GLU A 94 -8.41 4.99 12.95
CA GLU A 94 -8.13 6.06 13.91
C GLU A 94 -6.95 5.74 14.84
N ARG A 95 -6.85 4.49 15.30
CA ARG A 95 -5.67 4.05 16.08
C ARG A 95 -4.38 4.14 15.26
N MET A 96 -4.42 3.77 13.96
CA MET A 96 -3.24 3.93 13.10
C MET A 96 -2.87 5.40 12.92
N ILE A 97 -3.84 6.28 12.72
CA ILE A 97 -3.60 7.74 12.62
C ILE A 97 -2.96 8.26 13.91
N GLN A 98 -3.46 7.85 15.08
CA GLN A 98 -2.88 8.24 16.38
C GLN A 98 -1.44 7.75 16.55
N ILE A 99 -1.11 6.54 16.10
CA ILE A 99 0.25 6.00 16.15
C ILE A 99 1.18 6.80 15.21
N LEU A 100 0.67 7.24 14.06
CA LEU A 100 1.44 7.98 13.06
C LEU A 100 1.52 9.49 13.37
N GLU A 101 0.69 10.03 14.24
CA GLU A 101 0.66 11.46 14.57
C GLU A 101 2.02 12.03 14.99
N PRO A 102 2.85 11.36 15.84
CA PRO A 102 4.19 11.84 16.16
C PRO A 102 5.15 11.94 14.97
N PHE A 103 4.84 11.25 13.87
CA PHE A 103 5.71 11.14 12.69
C PHE A 103 5.19 11.92 11.49
N LYS A 104 4.04 12.57 11.56
CA LYS A 104 3.32 13.18 10.42
C LYS A 104 4.16 14.16 9.60
N ASP A 105 5.04 14.93 10.27
CA ASP A 105 5.88 15.95 9.62
C ASP A 105 7.15 15.36 8.99
N SER A 106 7.53 14.14 9.35
CA SER A 106 8.77 13.48 8.93
C SER A 106 8.55 12.25 8.06
N LYS A 107 7.35 11.66 8.11
CA LYS A 107 7.00 10.43 7.40
C LYS A 107 5.80 10.65 6.48
N PRO A 108 6.03 10.90 5.17
CA PRO A 108 4.93 10.98 4.21
C PRO A 108 4.08 9.73 4.26
N THR A 109 2.76 9.89 4.41
CA THR A 109 1.82 8.78 4.57
C THR A 109 0.68 8.90 3.56
N LEU A 110 0.32 7.78 2.92
CA LEU A 110 -0.82 7.64 2.02
C LEU A 110 -1.83 6.65 2.60
N TYR A 111 -3.05 7.10 2.85
CA TYR A 111 -4.16 6.25 3.28
C TYR A 111 -4.89 5.72 2.07
N VAL A 112 -4.97 4.39 1.91
CA VAL A 112 -5.57 3.75 0.74
C VAL A 112 -6.90 3.11 1.12
N PHE A 113 -8.00 3.66 0.62
CA PHE A 113 -9.35 3.11 0.76
C PHE A 113 -9.55 1.96 -0.21
N ASN A 114 -9.39 0.74 0.28
CA ASN A 114 -9.45 -0.47 -0.52
C ASN A 114 -10.88 -1.00 -0.65
N ARG A 115 -11.19 -1.68 -1.76
CA ARG A 115 -12.49 -2.24 -2.13
C ARG A 115 -13.60 -1.17 -2.18
N TRP A 116 -13.26 -0.03 -2.76
CA TRP A 116 -14.27 0.99 -3.01
C TRP A 116 -15.33 0.48 -4.00
N ASN A 117 -16.58 0.75 -3.67
CA ASN A 117 -17.74 0.47 -4.50
C ASN A 117 -18.75 1.64 -4.43
N ARG A 118 -19.88 1.50 -5.12
CA ARG A 118 -20.88 2.57 -5.21
C ARG A 118 -21.88 2.62 -4.04
N PHE A 119 -21.75 1.74 -3.07
CA PHE A 119 -22.66 1.69 -1.93
C PHE A 119 -22.48 2.89 -1.00
N ASN A 120 -23.56 3.28 -0.33
CA ASN A 120 -23.54 4.45 0.56
C ASN A 120 -22.53 4.30 1.68
N ILE A 121 -22.36 3.09 2.22
CA ILE A 121 -21.42 2.84 3.31
C ILE A 121 -19.98 3.27 2.98
N THR A 122 -19.53 3.05 1.74
CA THR A 122 -18.17 3.48 1.32
C THR A 122 -18.09 4.98 1.11
N LYS A 123 -19.15 5.58 0.56
CA LYS A 123 -19.24 7.04 0.40
C LYS A 123 -19.29 7.76 1.74
N ASP A 124 -20.11 7.25 2.66
CA ASP A 124 -20.25 7.83 4.00
C ASP A 124 -18.95 7.72 4.80
N PHE A 125 -18.21 6.61 4.64
CA PHE A 125 -16.89 6.43 5.24
C PHE A 125 -15.89 7.47 4.72
N ILE A 126 -15.82 7.68 3.40
CA ILE A 126 -14.93 8.68 2.79
C ILE A 126 -15.32 10.09 3.24
N ASN A 127 -16.61 10.42 3.26
CA ASN A 127 -17.09 11.72 3.72
C ASN A 127 -16.74 11.96 5.20
N TRP A 128 -16.94 10.97 6.06
CA TRP A 128 -16.52 11.01 7.46
C TRP A 128 -15.02 11.26 7.58
N PHE A 129 -14.21 10.48 6.85
CA PHE A 129 -12.77 10.60 6.90
C PHE A 129 -12.28 11.98 6.45
N ASN A 130 -12.73 12.44 5.28
CA ASN A 130 -12.33 13.74 4.73
C ASN A 130 -12.78 14.92 5.61
N SER A 131 -13.94 14.79 6.27
CA SER A 131 -14.42 15.81 7.21
C SER A 131 -13.56 15.88 8.48
N LYS A 132 -13.06 14.72 8.96
CA LYS A 132 -12.29 14.63 10.21
C LYS A 132 -10.80 14.86 10.01
N TYR A 133 -10.28 14.47 8.85
CA TYR A 133 -8.85 14.46 8.51
C TYR A 133 -8.59 15.08 7.12
N PRO A 134 -8.93 16.37 6.91
CA PRO A 134 -8.91 16.99 5.57
C PRO A 134 -7.50 17.08 4.96
N ASP A 135 -6.46 17.10 5.78
CA ASP A 135 -5.07 17.29 5.34
C ASP A 135 -4.34 15.96 5.04
N LEU A 136 -4.96 14.81 5.33
CA LEU A 136 -4.34 13.51 5.10
C LEU A 136 -4.47 13.09 3.63
N LYS A 137 -3.35 12.67 3.02
CA LYS A 137 -3.33 12.20 1.63
C LYS A 137 -4.04 10.87 1.50
N THR A 138 -4.94 10.76 0.54
CA THR A 138 -5.73 9.55 0.31
C THR A 138 -5.65 9.05 -1.13
N ALA A 139 -5.85 7.74 -1.30
CA ALA A 139 -6.07 7.08 -2.58
C ALA A 139 -7.24 6.11 -2.46
N ILE A 140 -7.83 5.74 -3.59
CA ILE A 140 -8.94 4.79 -3.66
C ILE A 140 -8.52 3.61 -4.53
N LEU A 141 -8.85 2.40 -4.09
CA LEU A 141 -8.69 1.17 -4.86
C LEU A 141 -10.05 0.48 -4.99
N ALA A 142 -10.50 0.27 -6.23
CA ALA A 142 -11.82 -0.25 -6.53
C ALA A 142 -11.99 -1.71 -6.09
N ASP A 143 -13.22 -2.08 -5.70
CA ASP A 143 -13.61 -3.47 -5.49
C ASP A 143 -13.80 -4.16 -6.85
N THR A 144 -12.76 -4.83 -7.32
CA THR A 144 -12.79 -5.58 -8.58
C THR A 144 -12.23 -6.98 -8.38
N THR A 145 -12.87 -7.96 -9.01
CA THR A 145 -12.41 -9.36 -9.00
C THR A 145 -11.10 -9.54 -9.76
N ALA A 146 -10.74 -8.59 -10.62
CA ALA A 146 -9.52 -8.65 -11.43
C ALA A 146 -8.25 -8.76 -10.58
N PHE A 147 -8.19 -8.13 -9.40
CA PHE A 147 -7.06 -8.29 -8.49
C PHE A 147 -6.89 -9.74 -8.01
N ASN A 148 -8.00 -10.40 -7.63
CA ASN A 148 -7.94 -11.78 -7.18
C ASN A 148 -7.58 -12.73 -8.34
N GLN A 149 -8.06 -12.45 -9.54
CA GLN A 149 -7.79 -13.25 -10.74
C GLN A 149 -6.34 -13.08 -11.19
N ALA A 150 -5.81 -11.86 -11.20
CA ALA A 150 -4.41 -11.57 -11.48
C ALA A 150 -3.50 -12.28 -10.45
N GLY A 151 -3.81 -12.15 -9.17
CA GLY A 151 -3.07 -12.81 -8.09
C GLY A 151 -3.07 -14.33 -8.20
N ALA A 152 -4.20 -14.96 -8.59
CA ALA A 152 -4.27 -16.39 -8.85
C ALA A 152 -3.40 -16.83 -10.04
N CYS A 153 -3.13 -15.92 -10.99
CA CYS A 153 -2.22 -16.16 -12.11
C CYS A 153 -0.75 -15.81 -11.78
N GLY A 154 -0.48 -15.19 -10.63
CA GLY A 154 0.87 -14.71 -10.27
C GLY A 154 1.36 -13.53 -11.11
N ILE A 155 0.47 -12.67 -11.61
CA ILE A 155 0.77 -11.52 -12.47
C ILE A 155 0.12 -10.24 -11.94
N SER A 156 0.56 -9.08 -12.43
CA SER A 156 -0.05 -7.78 -12.08
C SER A 156 -1.47 -7.65 -12.65
N ILE A 157 -2.26 -6.75 -12.06
CA ILE A 157 -3.56 -6.38 -12.63
C ILE A 157 -3.43 -5.76 -14.02
N GLU A 158 -2.33 -5.05 -14.29
CA GLU A 158 -2.05 -4.45 -15.60
C GLU A 158 -1.83 -5.52 -16.67
N GLU A 159 -1.06 -6.57 -16.35
CA GLU A 159 -0.82 -7.69 -17.25
C GLU A 159 -2.10 -8.52 -17.46
N TYR A 160 -2.88 -8.71 -16.40
CA TYR A 160 -4.14 -9.45 -16.46
C TYR A 160 -5.22 -8.70 -17.26
N GLN A 161 -5.43 -7.40 -16.98
CA GLN A 161 -6.48 -6.59 -17.62
C GLN A 161 -6.12 -5.09 -17.63
N ALA A 162 -5.27 -4.68 -18.57
CA ALA A 162 -4.75 -3.31 -18.68
C ALA A 162 -5.84 -2.20 -18.72
N SER A 163 -7.06 -2.51 -19.17
CA SER A 163 -8.19 -1.58 -19.20
C SER A 163 -8.92 -1.43 -17.86
N ASN A 164 -8.56 -2.21 -16.84
CA ASN A 164 -9.23 -2.16 -15.54
C ASN A 164 -8.93 -0.83 -14.83
N ILE A 165 -9.93 -0.29 -14.12
CA ILE A 165 -9.75 0.95 -13.36
C ILE A 165 -8.68 0.79 -12.26
N GLY A 166 -8.51 -0.42 -11.73
CA GLY A 166 -7.49 -0.75 -10.74
C GLY A 166 -6.07 -0.42 -11.22
N CYS A 167 -5.77 -0.59 -12.51
CA CYS A 167 -4.45 -0.24 -13.07
C CYS A 167 -4.12 1.24 -12.84
N LYS A 168 -5.03 2.15 -13.18
CA LYS A 168 -4.84 3.59 -12.98
C LYS A 168 -4.72 3.96 -11.51
N GLN A 169 -5.41 3.24 -10.64
CA GLN A 169 -5.38 3.47 -9.20
C GLN A 169 -4.07 2.97 -8.58
N ILE A 170 -3.57 1.83 -9.01
CA ILE A 170 -2.22 1.35 -8.65
C ILE A 170 -1.15 2.30 -9.18
N ASP A 171 -1.26 2.76 -10.44
CA ASP A 171 -0.33 3.74 -11.00
C ASP A 171 -0.30 5.06 -10.21
N TYR A 172 -1.44 5.50 -9.66
CA TYR A 172 -1.49 6.67 -8.78
C TYR A 172 -0.74 6.42 -7.46
N ILE A 173 -0.96 5.25 -6.82
CA ILE A 173 -0.25 4.86 -5.59
C ILE A 173 1.25 4.76 -5.87
N TYR A 174 1.63 4.09 -6.94
CA TYR A 174 3.02 3.94 -7.37
C TYR A 174 3.68 5.28 -7.71
N SER A 175 2.99 6.17 -8.40
CA SER A 175 3.48 7.53 -8.70
C SER A 175 3.71 8.33 -7.43
N SER A 176 2.87 8.17 -6.40
CA SER A 176 3.07 8.77 -5.09
C SER A 176 4.35 8.24 -4.42
N VAL A 177 4.60 6.92 -4.49
CA VAL A 177 5.85 6.30 -4.01
C VAL A 177 7.06 6.89 -4.76
N LYS A 178 7.02 6.93 -6.09
CA LYS A 178 8.13 7.47 -6.90
C LYS A 178 8.42 8.93 -6.55
N TYR A 179 7.39 9.73 -6.40
CA TYR A 179 7.52 11.15 -6.07
C TYR A 179 8.18 11.36 -4.70
N GLU A 180 7.63 10.75 -3.66
CA GLU A 180 8.11 10.93 -2.28
C GLU A 180 9.53 10.37 -2.08
N LEU A 181 9.87 9.28 -2.76
CA LEU A 181 11.19 8.66 -2.65
C LEU A 181 12.19 9.16 -3.70
N ASN A 182 11.77 10.03 -4.61
CA ASN A 182 12.58 10.54 -5.73
C ASN A 182 13.17 9.40 -6.58
N LEU A 183 12.36 8.37 -6.88
CA LEU A 183 12.79 7.24 -7.72
C LEU A 183 12.72 7.62 -9.19
N LYS A 184 13.80 7.31 -9.92
CA LYS A 184 13.89 7.58 -11.37
C LYS A 184 13.62 6.32 -12.18
N ASP A 185 12.81 6.45 -13.23
CA ASP A 185 12.60 5.37 -14.19
C ASP A 185 13.91 5.00 -14.87
N ARG A 186 14.17 3.70 -15.01
CA ARG A 186 15.32 3.16 -15.73
C ARG A 186 14.94 2.49 -17.05
N ARG A 187 13.68 2.64 -17.49
CA ARG A 187 13.18 2.04 -18.75
C ARG A 187 13.92 2.50 -20.00
N HIS A 188 14.57 3.66 -19.95
CA HIS A 188 15.26 4.30 -21.08
C HIS A 188 16.76 4.48 -20.85
N ALA A 189 17.33 3.81 -19.84
CA ALA A 189 18.76 3.83 -19.56
C ALA A 189 19.48 2.64 -20.22
#